data_b5060f309d1a69bcbbd488fb8fbf5e4d
#
_entry.id   b5060f309d1a69bcbbd488fb8fbf5e4d
#
_cell.length_a   1.000
_cell.length_b   1.000
_cell.length_c   1.000
_cell.angle_alpha   90.00
_cell.angle_beta   90.00
_cell.angle_gamma   90.00
#
_symmetry.space_group_name_H-M   'P 1'
#
loop_
_entity.id
_entity.type
_entity.pdbx_description
1 polymer ?
#
loop_
_entity_poly.entity_id
_entity_poly.type
_entity_poly.pdbx_seq_one_letter_code
_entity_poly.pdbx_strand_id
1 'polypeptide(L)'
;HNAIFQCLAGATYDQVARITLTASGGPFRTMSAADMARVTPAQAVAHPNWSMGAKISVDSATMMNKGLELIEAHHLFPVGLERIQILVHPQSVIHSMVEFVDRSTLAQLGAPDMRIPIASALAWPDRMVTPCTPLDLANIGRLDFEAPDEGRFPATALCRAAIAEGGGRPS
;
A
#
# COMPACT_ATOMS: atom_id res chain seq x y z
N HIS A 1 -1.12 0.62 -6.82
CA HIS A 1 -2.20 0.31 -7.80
C HIS A 1 -1.71 -0.58 -8.94
N ASN A 2 -0.50 -0.41 -9.45
CA ASN A 2 0.06 -1.28 -10.48
C ASN A 2 0.12 -2.75 -10.03
N ALA A 3 0.44 -3.00 -8.76
CA ALA A 3 0.45 -4.35 -8.19
C ALA A 3 -0.95 -5.01 -8.24
N ILE A 4 -2.00 -4.26 -7.88
CA ILE A 4 -3.39 -4.73 -7.99
C ILE A 4 -3.72 -5.04 -9.45
N PHE A 5 -3.40 -4.13 -10.36
CA PHE A 5 -3.63 -4.29 -11.79
C PHE A 5 -2.97 -5.57 -12.33
N GLN A 6 -1.73 -5.86 -11.91
CA GLN A 6 -1.04 -7.09 -12.29
C GLN A 6 -1.72 -8.36 -11.72
N CYS A 7 -2.21 -8.29 -10.48
CA CYS A 7 -2.94 -9.43 -9.86
C CYS A 7 -4.30 -9.68 -10.51
N LEU A 8 -4.90 -8.66 -11.14
CA LEU A 8 -6.19 -8.77 -11.84
C LEU A 8 -6.08 -9.27 -13.28
N ALA A 9 -4.86 -9.51 -13.78
CA ALA A 9 -4.66 -9.94 -15.16
C ALA A 9 -5.43 -11.24 -15.46
N GLY A 10 -6.38 -11.17 -16.40
CA GLY A 10 -7.23 -12.30 -16.80
C GLY A 10 -8.46 -12.55 -15.91
N ALA A 11 -8.71 -11.72 -14.89
CA ALA A 11 -9.88 -11.81 -14.04
C ALA A 11 -10.85 -10.63 -14.29
N THR A 12 -12.11 -10.82 -13.90
CA THR A 12 -13.14 -9.77 -13.90
C THR A 12 -13.44 -9.30 -12.47
N TYR A 13 -13.96 -8.10 -12.31
CA TYR A 13 -14.14 -7.50 -10.97
C TYR A 13 -15.21 -8.19 -10.11
N ASP A 14 -16.17 -8.89 -10.71
CA ASP A 14 -17.14 -9.72 -10.01
C ASP A 14 -16.50 -10.94 -9.33
N GLN A 15 -15.34 -11.38 -9.83
CA GLN A 15 -14.54 -12.47 -9.24
C GLN A 15 -13.69 -12.00 -8.05
N VAL A 16 -13.58 -10.70 -7.79
CA VAL A 16 -12.79 -10.15 -6.71
C VAL A 16 -13.57 -10.16 -5.40
N ALA A 17 -13.11 -10.93 -4.43
CA ALA A 17 -13.64 -10.89 -3.07
C ALA A 17 -13.08 -9.71 -2.27
N ARG A 18 -11.77 -9.41 -2.42
CA ARG A 18 -11.10 -8.35 -1.67
C ARG A 18 -9.81 -7.87 -2.34
N ILE A 19 -9.56 -6.57 -2.24
CA ILE A 19 -8.27 -5.94 -2.55
C ILE A 19 -7.57 -5.59 -1.25
N THR A 20 -6.27 -5.90 -1.14
CA THR A 20 -5.44 -5.53 0.02
C THR A 20 -4.32 -4.61 -0.42
N LEU A 21 -4.34 -3.38 0.08
CA LEU A 21 -3.25 -2.42 -0.03
C LEU A 21 -2.24 -2.68 1.10
N THR A 22 -0.98 -2.91 0.78
CA THR A 22 0.06 -3.05 1.80
C THR A 22 0.71 -1.70 2.12
N ALA A 23 1.12 -1.52 3.35
CA ALA A 23 1.82 -0.34 3.86
C ALA A 23 3.06 -0.74 4.64
N SER A 24 4.15 0.01 4.57
CA SER A 24 5.32 -0.21 5.44
C SER A 24 5.01 0.07 6.93
N GLY A 25 4.00 0.88 7.19
CA GLY A 25 3.65 1.39 8.51
C GLY A 25 4.42 2.65 8.93
N GLY A 26 5.39 3.08 8.10
CA GLY A 26 6.17 4.29 8.33
C GLY A 26 7.14 4.21 9.52
N PRO A 27 7.86 5.30 9.81
CA PRO A 27 8.88 5.33 10.86
C PRO A 27 8.32 5.23 12.27
N PHE A 28 7.04 5.53 12.48
CA PHE A 28 6.41 5.55 13.80
C PHE A 28 5.60 4.29 14.13
N ARG A 29 5.66 3.27 13.28
CA ARG A 29 4.88 2.04 13.41
C ARG A 29 4.93 1.40 14.81
N THR A 30 6.11 1.37 15.42
CA THR A 30 6.33 0.75 16.74
C THR A 30 6.32 1.75 17.89
N MET A 31 6.11 3.05 17.61
CA MET A 31 6.16 4.13 18.62
C MET A 31 4.85 4.19 19.40
N SER A 32 4.92 4.50 20.71
CA SER A 32 3.73 4.73 21.52
C SER A 32 3.03 6.05 21.12
N ALA A 33 1.72 6.17 21.36
CA ALA A 33 0.97 7.40 21.10
C ALA A 33 1.56 8.59 21.90
N ALA A 34 2.03 8.37 23.13
CA ALA A 34 2.65 9.41 23.96
C ALA A 34 3.97 9.92 23.36
N ASP A 35 4.74 9.04 22.74
CA ASP A 35 5.99 9.42 22.08
C ASP A 35 5.71 10.10 20.73
N MET A 36 4.70 9.63 19.99
CA MET A 36 4.27 10.26 18.75
C MET A 36 3.86 11.73 18.92
N ALA A 37 3.29 12.10 20.08
CA ALA A 37 2.95 13.51 20.38
C ALA A 37 4.17 14.45 20.44
N ARG A 38 5.39 13.90 20.49
CA ARG A 38 6.65 14.66 20.63
C ARG A 38 7.56 14.54 19.40
N VAL A 39 7.10 13.88 18.34
CA VAL A 39 7.93 13.71 17.14
C VAL A 39 8.18 15.02 16.42
N THR A 40 9.33 15.11 15.81
CA THR A 40 9.76 16.28 15.03
C THR A 40 9.57 16.03 13.52
N PRO A 41 9.50 17.09 12.71
CA PRO A 41 9.47 16.95 11.24
C PRO A 41 10.67 16.15 10.70
N ALA A 42 11.85 16.28 11.27
CA ALA A 42 13.05 15.53 10.88
C ALA A 42 12.87 14.02 11.08
N GLN A 43 12.21 13.61 12.16
CA GLN A 43 11.89 12.21 12.40
C GLN A 43 10.81 11.69 11.43
N ALA A 44 9.84 12.52 11.07
CA ALA A 44 8.78 12.13 10.13
C ALA A 44 9.29 11.89 8.70
N VAL A 45 10.35 12.58 8.28
CA VAL A 45 10.94 12.38 6.95
C VAL A 45 11.95 11.24 6.88
N ALA A 46 12.33 10.65 8.01
CA ALA A 46 13.28 9.53 8.09
C ALA A 46 12.57 8.18 7.84
N HIS A 47 12.25 7.88 6.56
CA HIS A 47 11.57 6.62 6.22
C HIS A 47 12.54 5.43 6.29
N PRO A 48 12.13 4.28 6.92
CA PRO A 48 13.05 3.16 7.16
C PRO A 48 13.48 2.41 5.88
N ASN A 49 12.64 2.34 4.85
CA ASN A 49 12.84 1.49 3.68
C ASN A 49 13.01 2.25 2.36
N TRP A 50 12.63 3.54 2.31
CA TRP A 50 12.59 4.31 1.08
C TRP A 50 13.29 5.66 1.24
N SER A 51 14.12 6.00 0.25
CA SER A 51 14.60 7.38 0.09
C SER A 51 13.60 8.15 -0.76
N MET A 52 12.79 9.00 -0.12
CA MET A 52 11.66 9.69 -0.74
C MET A 52 11.71 11.18 -0.44
N GLY A 53 10.96 11.98 -1.21
CA GLY A 53 10.76 13.40 -0.92
C GLY A 53 10.05 13.62 0.43
N ALA A 54 10.23 14.79 1.03
CA ALA A 54 9.73 15.10 2.39
C ALA A 54 8.19 14.90 2.50
N LYS A 55 7.42 15.35 1.51
CA LYS A 55 5.95 15.23 1.51
C LYS A 55 5.50 13.77 1.64
N ILE A 56 5.97 12.88 0.77
CA ILE A 56 5.55 11.48 0.78
C ILE A 56 6.09 10.71 2.01
N SER A 57 7.23 11.15 2.57
CA SER A 57 7.75 10.59 3.82
C SER A 57 6.83 10.92 5.01
N VAL A 58 6.32 12.15 5.10
CA VAL A 58 5.31 12.55 6.10
C VAL A 58 4.01 11.79 5.88
N ASP A 59 3.56 11.64 4.64
CA ASP A 59 2.35 10.86 4.32
C ASP A 59 2.51 9.40 4.76
N SER A 60 3.69 8.82 4.59
CA SER A 60 4.00 7.47 5.08
C SER A 60 4.01 7.41 6.62
N ALA A 61 4.63 8.41 7.27
CA ALA A 61 4.74 8.48 8.73
C ALA A 61 3.37 8.59 9.42
N THR A 62 2.39 9.20 8.77
CA THR A 62 1.02 9.40 9.26
C THR A 62 0.03 8.37 8.73
N MET A 63 0.44 7.46 7.87
CA MET A 63 -0.43 6.58 7.08
C MET A 63 -1.38 7.32 6.10
N MET A 64 -1.20 8.64 5.92
CA MET A 64 -2.00 9.42 4.95
C MET A 64 -1.77 8.94 3.52
N ASN A 65 -0.53 8.57 3.15
CA ASN A 65 -0.25 7.99 1.84
C ASN A 65 -1.17 6.80 1.55
N LYS A 66 -1.38 5.93 2.56
CA LYS A 66 -2.24 4.76 2.40
C LYS A 66 -3.72 5.14 2.36
N GLY A 67 -4.10 6.19 3.08
CA GLY A 67 -5.45 6.76 2.96
C GLY A 67 -5.71 7.32 1.55
N LEU A 68 -4.77 8.06 0.97
CA LEU A 68 -4.87 8.55 -0.41
C LEU A 68 -4.94 7.41 -1.42
N GLU A 69 -4.08 6.40 -1.27
CA GLU A 69 -4.12 5.21 -2.13
C GLU A 69 -5.44 4.43 -2.00
N LEU A 70 -6.11 4.46 -0.85
CA LEU A 70 -7.45 3.88 -0.67
C LEU A 70 -8.49 4.63 -1.51
N ILE A 71 -8.44 5.97 -1.52
CA ILE A 71 -9.31 6.81 -2.34
C ILE A 71 -9.07 6.50 -3.83
N GLU A 72 -7.81 6.47 -4.24
CA GLU A 72 -7.42 6.16 -5.62
C GLU A 72 -7.88 4.74 -6.03
N ALA A 73 -7.67 3.74 -5.18
CA ALA A 73 -8.10 2.37 -5.46
C ALA A 73 -9.61 2.25 -5.60
N HIS A 74 -10.38 2.97 -4.78
CA HIS A 74 -11.85 3.03 -4.89
C HIS A 74 -12.31 3.59 -6.25
N HIS A 75 -11.61 4.57 -6.81
CA HIS A 75 -11.94 5.15 -8.11
C HIS A 75 -11.39 4.35 -9.29
N LEU A 76 -10.24 3.70 -9.14
CA LEU A 76 -9.59 2.94 -10.21
C LEU A 76 -10.17 1.54 -10.41
N PHE A 77 -10.61 0.91 -9.32
CA PHE A 77 -11.12 -0.46 -9.36
C PHE A 77 -12.58 -0.48 -8.94
N PRO A 78 -13.51 -0.91 -9.82
CA PRO A 78 -14.95 -0.92 -9.54
C PRO A 78 -15.35 -2.05 -8.58
N VAL A 79 -14.74 -2.03 -7.40
CA VAL A 79 -15.11 -2.86 -6.25
C VAL A 79 -15.62 -1.96 -5.14
N GLY A 80 -16.53 -2.44 -4.31
CA GLY A 80 -17.04 -1.65 -3.18
C GLY A 80 -15.94 -1.32 -2.17
N LEU A 81 -16.04 -0.16 -1.51
CA LEU A 81 -15.08 0.31 -0.50
C LEU A 81 -14.88 -0.72 0.63
N GLU A 82 -15.93 -1.46 0.97
CA GLU A 82 -15.94 -2.52 1.98
C GLU A 82 -15.03 -3.71 1.59
N ARG A 83 -14.72 -3.85 0.30
CA ARG A 83 -13.82 -4.88 -0.23
C ARG A 83 -12.39 -4.40 -0.37
N ILE A 84 -12.07 -3.16 0.01
CA ILE A 84 -10.70 -2.63 0.01
C ILE A 84 -10.20 -2.52 1.45
N GLN A 85 -9.19 -3.29 1.78
CA GLN A 85 -8.55 -3.27 3.10
C GLN A 85 -7.11 -2.77 3.02
N ILE A 86 -6.58 -2.35 4.16
CA ILE A 86 -5.18 -1.98 4.36
C ILE A 86 -4.55 -3.00 5.30
N LEU A 87 -3.32 -3.40 5.00
CA LEU A 87 -2.52 -4.31 5.82
C LEU A 87 -1.11 -3.74 5.95
N VAL A 88 -0.58 -3.68 7.15
CA VAL A 88 0.80 -3.25 7.37
C VAL A 88 1.72 -4.44 7.10
N HIS A 89 2.71 -4.23 6.24
CA HIS A 89 3.74 -5.19 5.86
C HIS A 89 5.10 -4.49 5.88
N PRO A 90 5.82 -4.57 7.02
CA PRO A 90 7.03 -3.77 7.25
C PRO A 90 8.14 -3.98 6.24
N GLN A 91 8.30 -5.19 5.72
CA GLN A 91 9.34 -5.50 4.74
C GLN A 91 9.08 -4.88 3.36
N SER A 92 7.84 -4.47 3.07
CA SER A 92 7.44 -3.85 1.80
C SER A 92 7.85 -4.66 0.55
N VAL A 93 7.85 -5.98 0.67
CA VAL A 93 8.14 -6.92 -0.42
C VAL A 93 6.87 -7.24 -1.22
N ILE A 94 5.74 -7.42 -0.52
CA ILE A 94 4.43 -7.54 -1.13
C ILE A 94 3.86 -6.13 -1.28
N HIS A 95 3.54 -5.74 -2.51
CA HIS A 95 3.07 -4.39 -2.83
C HIS A 95 1.54 -4.26 -2.83
N SER A 96 0.81 -5.33 -3.14
CA SER A 96 -0.64 -5.47 -2.95
C SER A 96 -1.05 -6.92 -3.19
N MET A 97 -2.28 -7.25 -2.79
CA MET A 97 -2.88 -8.58 -2.99
C MET A 97 -4.33 -8.44 -3.45
N VAL A 98 -4.79 -9.46 -4.19
CA VAL A 98 -6.19 -9.62 -4.57
C VAL A 98 -6.65 -11.01 -4.15
N GLU A 99 -7.67 -11.09 -3.31
CA GLU A 99 -8.39 -12.31 -2.96
C GLU A 99 -9.58 -12.47 -3.89
N PHE A 100 -9.74 -13.65 -4.46
CA PHE A 100 -10.84 -14.00 -5.36
C PHE A 100 -11.97 -14.73 -4.61
N VAL A 101 -13.11 -14.87 -5.29
CA VAL A 101 -14.31 -15.53 -4.73
C VAL A 101 -14.08 -17.00 -4.38
N ASP A 102 -13.12 -17.67 -5.02
CA ASP A 102 -12.68 -19.04 -4.73
C ASP A 102 -11.71 -19.11 -3.53
N ARG A 103 -11.43 -17.98 -2.87
CA ARG A 103 -10.50 -17.80 -1.74
C ARG A 103 -9.03 -17.91 -2.09
N SER A 104 -8.67 -18.08 -3.35
CA SER A 104 -7.28 -17.89 -3.76
C SER A 104 -6.86 -16.43 -3.62
N THR A 105 -5.61 -16.20 -3.27
CA THR A 105 -5.03 -14.86 -3.16
C THR A 105 -3.81 -14.74 -4.03
N LEU A 106 -3.82 -13.78 -4.95
CA LEU A 106 -2.65 -13.42 -5.74
C LEU A 106 -1.97 -12.20 -5.12
N ALA A 107 -0.65 -12.22 -5.07
CA ALA A 107 0.16 -11.13 -4.56
C ALA A 107 1.22 -10.74 -5.59
N GLN A 108 1.41 -9.44 -5.79
CA GLN A 108 2.56 -8.95 -6.54
C GLN A 108 3.70 -8.66 -5.57
N LEU A 109 4.82 -9.35 -5.78
CA LEU A 109 6.04 -9.20 -5.01
C LEU A 109 7.14 -8.60 -5.88
N GLY A 110 8.02 -7.83 -5.25
CA GLY A 110 9.19 -7.25 -5.89
C GLY A 110 10.08 -6.53 -4.89
N ALA A 111 11.32 -6.24 -5.29
CA ALA A 111 12.13 -5.30 -4.54
C ALA A 111 11.41 -3.93 -4.45
N PRO A 112 11.63 -3.14 -3.39
CA PRO A 112 11.07 -1.80 -3.26
C PRO A 112 11.75 -0.82 -4.22
N ASP A 113 11.45 -0.94 -5.52
CA ASP A 113 12.05 -0.18 -6.61
C ASP A 113 10.98 0.26 -7.60
N MET A 114 10.80 1.56 -7.75
CA MET A 114 9.80 2.16 -8.63
C MET A 114 10.00 1.84 -10.11
N ARG A 115 11.18 1.41 -10.53
CA ARG A 115 11.44 0.97 -11.90
C ARG A 115 10.60 -0.24 -12.30
N ILE A 116 10.24 -1.10 -11.34
CA ILE A 116 9.41 -2.28 -11.58
C ILE A 116 8.00 -1.88 -12.05
N PRO A 117 7.20 -1.10 -11.29
CA PRO A 117 5.87 -0.70 -11.73
C PRO A 117 5.89 0.23 -12.96
N ILE A 118 6.93 1.07 -13.11
CA ILE A 118 7.09 1.92 -14.30
C ILE A 118 7.32 1.06 -15.54
N ALA A 119 8.24 0.09 -15.48
CA ALA A 119 8.51 -0.83 -16.58
C ALA A 119 7.26 -1.68 -16.93
N SER A 120 6.53 -2.13 -15.93
CA SER A 120 5.27 -2.85 -16.13
C SER A 120 4.24 -2.00 -16.89
N ALA A 121 4.11 -0.72 -16.54
CA ALA A 121 3.17 0.19 -17.20
C ALA A 121 3.59 0.53 -18.64
N LEU A 122 4.89 0.73 -18.88
CA LEU A 122 5.39 1.08 -20.21
C LEU A 122 5.39 -0.09 -21.20
N ALA A 123 5.61 -1.31 -20.70
CA ALA A 123 5.70 -2.50 -21.55
C ALA A 123 4.36 -3.21 -21.74
N TRP A 124 3.31 -2.82 -21.01
CA TRP A 124 2.01 -3.51 -21.09
C TRP A 124 1.51 -3.73 -22.53
N PRO A 125 1.01 -4.94 -22.89
CA PRO A 125 0.76 -6.11 -22.03
C PRO A 125 1.99 -6.98 -21.79
N ASP A 126 3.11 -6.70 -22.41
CA ASP A 126 4.36 -7.44 -22.27
C ASP A 126 5.12 -7.08 -20.98
N ARG A 127 6.27 -7.70 -20.80
CA ARG A 127 7.21 -7.37 -19.74
C ARG A 127 8.57 -7.00 -20.32
N MET A 128 9.22 -5.97 -19.76
CA MET A 128 10.55 -5.55 -20.16
C MET A 128 11.58 -5.84 -19.07
N VAL A 129 12.82 -6.05 -19.48
CA VAL A 129 13.95 -6.23 -18.55
C VAL A 129 14.19 -4.93 -17.77
N THR A 130 14.45 -5.06 -16.48
CA THR A 130 14.83 -3.94 -15.59
C THR A 130 16.15 -4.28 -14.90
N PRO A 131 16.96 -3.27 -14.53
CA PRO A 131 18.17 -3.48 -13.72
C PRO A 131 17.87 -3.60 -12.22
N CYS A 132 16.67 -4.06 -11.86
CA CYS A 132 16.27 -4.22 -10.47
C CYS A 132 16.84 -5.52 -9.89
N THR A 133 17.14 -5.48 -8.60
CA THR A 133 17.62 -6.66 -7.87
C THR A 133 16.52 -7.72 -7.77
N PRO A 134 16.77 -8.98 -8.14
CA PRO A 134 15.83 -10.07 -7.92
C PRO A 134 15.52 -10.24 -6.43
N LEU A 135 14.31 -10.72 -6.12
CA LEU A 135 13.98 -11.12 -4.75
C LEU A 135 14.68 -12.43 -4.40
N ASP A 136 15.32 -12.44 -3.23
CA ASP A 136 15.81 -13.66 -2.58
C ASP A 136 14.88 -13.99 -1.40
N LEU A 137 13.84 -14.76 -1.66
CA LEU A 137 12.86 -15.14 -0.65
C LEU A 137 13.46 -16.03 0.44
N ALA A 138 14.47 -16.82 0.13
CA ALA A 138 15.15 -17.65 1.11
C ALA A 138 15.90 -16.80 2.13
N ASN A 139 16.56 -15.73 1.67
CA ASN A 139 17.25 -14.78 2.55
C ASN A 139 16.27 -13.89 3.33
N ILE A 140 15.14 -13.50 2.74
CA ILE A 140 14.06 -12.76 3.44
C ILE A 140 13.45 -13.64 4.54
N GLY A 141 13.26 -14.93 4.27
CA GLY A 141 12.87 -15.97 5.22
C GLY A 141 11.45 -15.86 5.76
N ARG A 142 11.00 -14.64 6.14
CA ARG A 142 9.73 -14.38 6.77
C ARG A 142 9.09 -13.10 6.26
N LEU A 143 7.77 -13.11 6.09
CA LEU A 143 6.96 -11.94 5.77
C LEU A 143 6.00 -11.68 6.93
N ASP A 144 6.05 -10.49 7.50
CA ASP A 144 5.24 -10.09 8.64
C ASP A 144 4.07 -9.20 8.20
N PHE A 145 2.94 -9.37 8.87
CA PHE A 145 1.72 -8.61 8.62
C PHE A 145 1.08 -8.18 9.93
N GLU A 146 0.57 -6.94 9.95
CA GLU A 146 -0.12 -6.35 11.10
C GLU A 146 -1.38 -5.65 10.62
N ALA A 147 -2.44 -5.64 11.44
CA ALA A 147 -3.58 -4.77 11.20
C ALA A 147 -3.16 -3.30 11.40
N PRO A 148 -3.67 -2.35 10.60
CA PRO A 148 -3.43 -0.93 10.84
C PRO A 148 -4.04 -0.50 12.19
N ASP A 149 -3.31 0.32 12.95
CA ASP A 149 -3.79 0.90 14.20
C ASP A 149 -4.43 2.27 13.92
N GLU A 150 -5.72 2.28 13.66
CA GLU A 150 -6.46 3.51 13.33
C GLU A 150 -6.58 4.48 14.52
N GLY A 151 -6.36 4.03 15.75
CA GLY A 151 -6.30 4.89 16.93
C GLY A 151 -5.05 5.76 16.95
N ARG A 152 -3.90 5.21 16.55
CA ARG A 152 -2.64 5.96 16.43
C ARG A 152 -2.50 6.66 15.08
N PHE A 153 -3.07 6.10 14.01
CA PHE A 153 -2.98 6.59 12.63
C PHE A 153 -4.37 6.80 12.03
N PRO A 154 -5.08 7.87 12.39
CA PRO A 154 -6.48 8.09 11.98
C PRO A 154 -6.65 8.44 10.49
N ALA A 155 -5.58 8.70 9.76
CA ALA A 155 -5.63 9.14 8.37
C ALA A 155 -6.42 8.19 7.46
N THR A 156 -6.29 6.87 7.65
CA THR A 156 -7.04 5.89 6.84
C THR A 156 -8.55 5.92 7.11
N ALA A 157 -8.94 6.10 8.37
CA ALA A 157 -10.35 6.25 8.74
C ALA A 157 -10.94 7.56 8.19
N LEU A 158 -10.20 8.67 8.24
CA LEU A 158 -10.59 9.95 7.64
C LEU A 158 -10.81 9.82 6.12
N CYS A 159 -9.91 9.14 5.42
CA CYS A 159 -10.07 8.92 3.98
C CYS A 159 -11.27 8.02 3.65
N ARG A 160 -11.58 7.00 4.47
CA ARG A 160 -12.83 6.22 4.33
C ARG A 160 -14.07 7.09 4.51
N ALA A 161 -14.09 7.96 5.50
CA ALA A 161 -15.19 8.89 5.73
C ALA A 161 -15.36 9.85 4.54
N ALA A 162 -14.27 10.39 4.00
CA ALA A 162 -14.30 11.26 2.83
C ALA A 162 -14.91 10.56 1.60
N ILE A 163 -14.57 9.29 1.34
CA ILE A 163 -15.18 8.51 0.26
C ILE A 163 -16.68 8.32 0.51
N ALA A 164 -17.08 7.98 1.73
CA ALA A 164 -18.48 7.75 2.09
C ALA A 164 -19.35 9.02 1.93
N GLU A 165 -18.76 10.21 2.12
CA GLU A 165 -19.41 11.52 1.90
C GLU A 165 -19.40 11.96 0.43
N GLY A 166 -18.97 11.13 -0.51
CA GLY A 166 -18.97 11.42 -1.93
C GLY A 166 -17.67 12.04 -2.47
N GLY A 167 -16.60 12.04 -1.69
CA GLY A 167 -15.23 12.41 -2.14
C GLY A 167 -15.03 13.89 -2.49
N GLY A 168 -16.05 14.74 -2.34
CA GLY A 168 -15.99 16.15 -2.74
C GLY A 168 -15.58 17.12 -1.62
N ARG A 169 -15.45 16.66 -0.38
CA ARG A 169 -14.92 17.46 0.71
C ARG A 169 -13.43 17.22 0.87
N PRO A 170 -12.63 18.27 1.07
CA PRO A 170 -11.21 18.10 1.33
C PRO A 170 -11.04 17.26 2.60
N SER A 171 -10.30 16.21 2.44
CA SER A 171 -9.80 15.36 3.52
C SER A 171 -8.84 16.14 4.40
#